data_4ec9c4833baecbd1fc11d382b0640fec
#
_entry.id   4ec9c4833baecbd1fc11d382b0640fec
#
_cell.length_a   1.000
_cell.length_b   1.000
_cell.length_c   1.000
_cell.angle_alpha   90.00
_cell.angle_beta   90.00
_cell.angle_gamma   90.00
#
_symmetry.space_group_name_H-M   'P 1'
#
loop_
_entity.id
_entity.type
_entity.pdbx_description
1 polymer ?
#
loop_
_entity_poly.entity_id
_entity_poly.type
_entity_poly.pdbx_seq_one_letter_code
_entity_poly.pdbx_strand_id
1 'polypeptide(L)'
;MQNESKIAAYIGFAIKSKQAVFGADSIEVYRKKIHLIVISDDLTVKSKENIENIANKRNLEILQLDFSLQDITKRKNCKVLAITNFELAKAIKNNA
;
A
#
# COMPACT_ATOMS: atom_id res chain seq x y z
N MET A 1 2.08 -18.07 -0.77
CA MET A 1 1.90 -17.37 -2.06
C MET A 1 0.78 -16.35 -1.96
N GLN A 2 1.00 -15.16 -2.47
CA GLN A 2 -0.01 -14.10 -2.41
C GLN A 2 -1.10 -14.32 -3.45
N ASN A 3 -2.34 -14.02 -3.08
CA ASN A 3 -3.46 -14.10 -4.02
C ASN A 3 -3.57 -12.77 -4.76
N GLU A 4 -2.88 -12.67 -5.88
CA GLU A 4 -2.79 -11.43 -6.65
C GLU A 4 -4.16 -10.90 -7.08
N SER A 5 -5.03 -11.77 -7.57
CA SER A 5 -6.35 -11.36 -8.06
C SER A 5 -7.20 -10.73 -6.96
N LYS A 6 -7.23 -11.33 -5.78
CA LYS A 6 -8.00 -10.79 -4.66
C LYS A 6 -7.38 -9.51 -4.11
N ILE A 7 -6.06 -9.49 -3.95
CA ILE A 7 -5.38 -8.29 -3.47
C ILE A 7 -5.61 -7.13 -4.44
N ALA A 8 -5.51 -7.38 -5.75
CA ALA A 8 -5.76 -6.36 -6.76
C ALA A 8 -7.19 -5.83 -6.68
N ALA A 9 -8.16 -6.72 -6.48
CA ALA A 9 -9.56 -6.32 -6.36
C ALA A 9 -9.80 -5.42 -5.15
N TYR A 10 -9.24 -5.76 -4.01
CA TYR A 10 -9.38 -4.95 -2.79
C TYR A 10 -8.68 -3.60 -2.92
N ILE A 11 -7.49 -3.57 -3.52
CA ILE A 11 -6.78 -2.31 -3.76
C ILE A 11 -7.59 -1.44 -4.73
N GLY A 12 -8.13 -2.03 -5.80
CA GLY A 12 -8.98 -1.31 -6.74
C GLY A 12 -10.21 -0.71 -6.07
N PHE A 13 -10.83 -1.46 -5.17
CA PHE A 13 -11.96 -0.97 -4.40
C PHE A 13 -11.57 0.21 -3.50
N ALA A 14 -10.43 0.09 -2.82
CA ALA A 14 -9.92 1.17 -1.96
C ALA A 14 -9.69 2.45 -2.75
N ILE A 15 -9.15 2.34 -3.96
CA ILE A 15 -8.92 3.49 -4.82
C ILE A 15 -10.25 4.15 -5.23
N LYS A 16 -11.21 3.35 -5.67
CA LYS A 16 -12.52 3.86 -6.11
C LYS A 16 -13.28 4.52 -4.97
N SER A 17 -13.16 4.00 -3.76
CA SER A 17 -13.86 4.54 -2.59
C SER A 17 -13.07 5.64 -1.88
N LYS A 18 -11.96 6.08 -2.45
CA LYS A 18 -11.08 7.12 -1.89
C LYS A 18 -10.51 6.75 -0.52
N GLN A 19 -10.21 5.48 -0.34
CA GLN A 19 -9.63 4.96 0.90
C GLN A 19 -8.18 4.51 0.68
N ALA A 20 -7.51 5.13 -0.27
CA ALA A 20 -6.10 4.89 -0.58
C ALA A 20 -5.35 6.21 -0.66
N VAL A 21 -4.10 6.20 -0.17
CA VAL A 21 -3.20 7.35 -0.24
C VAL A 21 -1.98 6.93 -1.05
N PHE A 22 -1.63 7.72 -2.06
CA PHE A 22 -0.58 7.36 -3.01
C PHE A 22 0.74 8.07 -2.72
N GLY A 23 1.81 7.27 -2.66
CA GLY A 23 3.16 7.79 -2.59
C GLY A 23 3.63 8.11 -1.18
N ALA A 24 4.95 8.01 -0.97
CA ALA A 24 5.56 8.19 0.34
C ALA A 24 5.31 9.57 0.94
N ASP A 25 5.41 10.62 0.11
CA ASP A 25 5.25 11.99 0.60
C ASP A 25 3.84 12.24 1.11
N SER A 26 2.84 11.76 0.38
CA SER A 26 1.44 11.91 0.79
C SER A 26 1.13 11.10 2.04
N ILE A 27 1.71 9.90 2.13
CA ILE A 27 1.54 9.04 3.32
C ILE A 27 2.14 9.70 4.55
N GLU A 28 3.32 10.31 4.39
CA GLU A 28 4.03 10.93 5.50
C GLU A 28 3.22 12.06 6.14
N VAL A 29 2.53 12.85 5.33
CA VAL A 29 1.76 14.01 5.82
C VAL A 29 0.29 13.71 6.07
N TYR A 30 -0.16 12.51 5.77
CA TYR A 30 -1.57 12.13 5.96
C TYR A 30 -1.91 12.10 7.44
N ARG A 31 -2.91 12.86 7.84
CA ARG A 31 -3.22 13.07 9.26
C ARG A 31 -4.20 12.07 9.86
N LYS A 32 -4.98 11.42 9.02
CA LYS A 32 -5.94 10.43 9.47
C LYS A 32 -5.28 9.06 9.63
N LYS A 33 -6.01 8.12 10.19
CA LYS A 33 -5.46 6.80 10.47
C LYS A 33 -5.21 6.01 9.19
N ILE A 34 -4.03 5.38 9.13
CA ILE A 34 -3.65 4.44 8.09
C ILE A 34 -3.61 3.05 8.71
N HIS A 35 -4.10 2.05 8.01
CA HIS A 35 -4.16 0.68 8.52
C HIS A 35 -3.15 -0.26 7.88
N LEU A 36 -2.61 0.10 6.71
CA LEU A 36 -1.64 -0.75 6.02
C LEU A 36 -0.92 0.06 4.97
N ILE A 37 0.39 -0.16 4.84
CA ILE A 37 1.17 0.36 3.71
C ILE A 37 1.49 -0.82 2.80
N VAL A 38 1.23 -0.67 1.51
CA VAL A 38 1.50 -1.71 0.51
C VAL A 38 2.58 -1.19 -0.43
N ILE A 39 3.61 -2.00 -0.66
CA ILE A 39 4.72 -1.62 -1.54
C ILE A 39 4.85 -2.61 -2.69
N SER A 40 5.24 -2.08 -3.84
CA SER A 40 5.43 -2.84 -5.06
C SER A 40 6.68 -3.72 -4.99
N ASP A 41 6.74 -4.77 -5.82
CA ASP A 41 7.87 -5.67 -5.88
C ASP A 41 9.15 -4.99 -6.41
N ASP A 42 8.99 -3.92 -7.18
CA ASP A 42 10.11 -3.23 -7.83
C ASP A 42 10.55 -1.94 -7.11
N LEU A 43 10.19 -1.80 -5.85
CA LEU A 43 10.61 -0.65 -5.06
C LEU A 43 12.11 -0.71 -4.79
N THR A 44 12.81 0.42 -4.98
CA THR A 44 14.25 0.48 -4.73
C THR A 44 14.56 0.35 -3.24
N VAL A 45 15.79 -0.07 -2.91
CA VAL A 45 16.22 -0.20 -1.52
C VAL A 45 16.09 1.12 -0.78
N LYS A 46 16.49 2.22 -1.41
CA LYS A 46 16.42 3.54 -0.78
C LYS A 46 14.99 3.97 -0.50
N SER A 47 14.09 3.73 -1.45
CA SER A 47 12.66 4.05 -1.26
C SER A 47 12.04 3.17 -0.18
N LYS A 48 12.44 1.90 -0.12
CA LYS A 48 11.96 0.99 0.90
C LYS A 48 12.40 1.44 2.29
N GLU A 49 13.64 1.88 2.44
CA GLU A 49 14.14 2.41 3.71
C GLU A 49 13.35 3.63 4.16
N ASN A 50 13.04 4.53 3.22
CA ASN A 50 12.24 5.72 3.51
C ASN A 50 10.84 5.33 4.02
N ILE A 51 10.21 4.37 3.37
CA ILE A 51 8.89 3.89 3.78
C ILE A 51 8.95 3.20 5.14
N GLU A 52 10.00 2.43 5.39
CA GLU A 52 10.20 1.78 6.70
C GLU A 52 10.32 2.82 7.81
N ASN A 53 11.03 3.92 7.55
CA ASN A 53 11.15 5.01 8.53
C ASN A 53 9.79 5.65 8.82
N ILE A 54 8.99 5.89 7.79
CA ILE A 54 7.65 6.46 7.95
C ILE A 54 6.76 5.50 8.76
N ALA A 55 6.79 4.22 8.41
CA ALA A 55 6.00 3.20 9.07
C ALA A 55 6.38 3.06 10.55
N ASN A 56 7.69 3.10 10.85
CA ASN A 56 8.17 3.01 12.23
C ASN A 56 7.70 4.19 13.06
N LYS A 57 7.75 5.40 12.51
CA LYS A 57 7.29 6.59 13.22
C LYS A 57 5.81 6.54 13.55
N ARG A 58 5.02 5.94 12.69
CA ARG A 58 3.57 5.88 12.82
C ARG A 58 3.06 4.52 13.31
N ASN A 59 3.97 3.60 13.58
CA ASN A 59 3.65 2.25 14.05
C ASN A 59 2.71 1.52 13.08
N LEU A 60 3.06 1.53 11.80
CA LEU A 60 2.26 0.94 10.73
C LEU A 60 2.93 -0.32 10.18
N GLU A 61 2.11 -1.26 9.70
CA GLU A 61 2.60 -2.45 9.01
C GLU A 61 2.87 -2.15 7.54
N ILE A 62 3.86 -2.84 6.99
CA ILE A 62 4.17 -2.79 5.57
C ILE A 62 3.95 -4.18 4.99
N LEU A 63 3.22 -4.25 3.89
CA LEU A 63 3.06 -5.46 3.10
C LEU A 63 3.81 -5.29 1.78
N GLN A 64 4.82 -6.11 1.56
CA GLN A 64 5.51 -6.13 0.28
C GLN A 64 4.81 -7.13 -0.65
N LEU A 65 4.39 -6.64 -1.82
CA LEU A 65 3.78 -7.49 -2.83
C LEU A 65 4.87 -8.21 -3.62
N ASP A 66 4.51 -9.34 -4.22
CA ASP A 66 5.38 -10.04 -5.15
C ASP A 66 5.02 -9.73 -6.61
N PHE A 67 4.30 -8.63 -6.83
CA PHE A 67 3.89 -8.15 -8.16
C PHE A 67 3.84 -6.62 -8.14
N SER A 68 3.64 -6.01 -9.33
CA SER A 68 3.73 -4.56 -9.49
C SER A 68 2.43 -3.85 -9.12
N LEU A 69 2.52 -2.82 -8.27
CA LEU A 69 1.39 -1.96 -7.96
C LEU A 69 0.94 -1.14 -9.17
N GLN A 70 1.89 -0.77 -10.04
CA GLN A 70 1.56 0.00 -11.23
C GLN A 70 0.59 -0.73 -12.14
N ASP A 71 0.73 -2.06 -12.24
CA ASP A 71 -0.16 -2.87 -13.07
C ASP A 71 -1.58 -2.88 -12.51
N ILE A 72 -1.73 -2.84 -11.19
CA ILE A 72 -3.04 -2.84 -10.54
C ILE A 72 -3.71 -1.47 -10.61
N THR A 73 -2.97 -0.43 -10.25
CA THR A 73 -3.52 0.92 -10.09
C THR A 73 -3.66 1.67 -11.40
N LYS A 74 -2.98 1.21 -12.44
CA LYS A 74 -2.87 1.89 -13.74
C LYS A 74 -2.28 3.30 -13.60
N ARG A 75 -1.60 3.58 -12.50
CA ARG A 75 -0.93 4.86 -12.27
C ARG A 75 0.55 4.70 -12.50
N LYS A 76 1.08 5.52 -13.40
CA LYS A 76 2.49 5.50 -13.74
C LYS A 76 3.32 5.81 -12.49
N ASN A 77 4.36 5.00 -12.27
CA ASN A 77 5.29 5.14 -11.14
C ASN A 77 4.63 4.95 -9.76
N CYS A 78 3.46 4.32 -9.69
CA CYS A 78 2.85 4.00 -8.41
C CYS A 78 3.53 2.77 -7.80
N LYS A 79 4.31 2.98 -6.76
CA LYS A 79 5.05 1.90 -6.10
C LYS A 79 4.77 1.76 -4.62
N VAL A 80 4.06 2.72 -4.05
CA VAL A 80 3.70 2.75 -2.63
C VAL A 80 2.28 3.24 -2.48
N LEU A 81 1.51 2.57 -1.62
CA LEU A 81 0.11 2.87 -1.42
C LEU A 81 -0.24 2.60 0.04
N ALA A 82 -1.03 3.48 0.65
CA ALA A 82 -1.55 3.24 1.99
C ALA A 82 -3.05 3.00 1.94
N ILE A 83 -3.52 2.08 2.77
CA ILE A 83 -4.94 1.74 2.89
C ILE A 83 -5.47 2.35 4.17
N THR A 84 -6.54 3.15 4.07
CA THR A 84 -7.09 3.88 5.20
C THR A 84 -8.35 3.23 5.79
N ASN A 85 -8.79 2.12 5.23
CA ASN A 85 -9.95 1.36 5.72
C ASN A 85 -9.47 0.07 6.38
N PHE A 86 -9.89 -0.17 7.61
CA PHE A 86 -9.47 -1.33 8.39
C PHE A 86 -9.88 -2.66 7.74
N GLU A 87 -11.12 -2.75 7.26
CA GLU A 87 -11.62 -3.99 6.68
C GLU A 87 -10.89 -4.35 5.39
N LEU A 88 -10.62 -3.36 4.55
CA LEU A 88 -9.86 -3.56 3.32
C LEU A 88 -8.41 -3.97 3.61
N ALA A 89 -7.79 -3.31 4.59
CA ALA A 89 -6.43 -3.65 5.01
C ALA A 89 -6.37 -5.10 5.51
N LYS A 90 -7.34 -5.50 6.31
CA LYS A 90 -7.43 -6.86 6.84
C LYS A 90 -7.61 -7.88 5.72
N ALA A 91 -8.50 -7.59 4.77
CA ALA A 91 -8.75 -8.47 3.63
C ALA A 91 -7.51 -8.65 2.77
N ILE A 92 -6.77 -7.55 2.54
CA ILE A 92 -5.52 -7.60 1.78
C ILE A 92 -4.49 -8.46 2.50
N LYS A 93 -4.31 -8.25 3.79
CA LYS A 93 -3.35 -9.02 4.60
C LYS A 93 -3.70 -10.51 4.61
N ASN A 94 -4.98 -10.84 4.70
CA ASN A 94 -5.44 -12.24 4.74
C ASN A 94 -5.18 -12.98 3.42
N ASN A 95 -4.93 -12.26 2.34
CA ASN A 95 -4.64 -12.85 1.03
C ASN A 95 -3.15 -12.71 0.64
N ALA A 96 -2.35 -12.26 1.56
CA ALA A 96 -0.91 -12.08 1.32
C ALA A 96 -0.10 -13.35 1.58
#